data_ea212eff0c04b532cee482c8e35550ae
#
_entry.id   ea212eff0c04b532cee482c8e35550ae
#
_cell.length_a   1.000
_cell.length_b   1.000
_cell.length_c   1.000
_cell.angle_alpha   90.00
_cell.angle_beta   90.00
_cell.angle_gamma   90.00
#
_symmetry.space_group_name_H-M   'P 1'
#
loop_
_entity.id
_entity.type
_entity.pdbx_description
1 polymer ?
#
loop_
_entity_poly.entity_id
_entity_poly.type
_entity_poly.pdbx_seq_one_letter_code
_entity_poly.pdbx_strand_id
1 'polypeptide(L)'
;MGGMIGYSHKTHANAFTIELKGESLFHASITGQSVIGGIFGSLDDTQIQFTPASRLYMDNESLEASSGICGTLAGALSYQEPGKEILLDPEILVINPNIKIKGGNNVGGIIGKLYNGTLTGTYTPEFSTTNVIVSKIPRPIFPGNINSEKPYRENAASIGGIVGYADKSTLRRLFTQPSIYGRSTVGGIIGYASDTQISDCGVKTETFNNGNNSAIMVGGIIGQASCSSHLSFPI
;
A
#
# COMPACT_ATOMS: atom_id res chain seq x y z
N MET A 1 -8.15 13.88 2.15
CA MET A 1 -9.22 13.48 3.09
C MET A 1 -8.85 12.18 3.75
N GLY A 2 -9.22 11.98 4.98
CA GLY A 2 -9.09 10.73 5.72
C GLY A 2 -10.29 10.55 6.64
N GLY A 3 -10.67 9.32 6.91
CA GLY A 3 -11.84 9.03 7.75
C GLY A 3 -11.69 9.49 9.20
N MET A 4 -10.46 9.49 9.74
CA MET A 4 -10.16 10.04 11.07
C MET A 4 -9.38 11.34 10.98
N ILE A 5 -8.31 11.38 10.18
CA ILE A 5 -7.42 12.54 10.08
C ILE A 5 -7.26 12.88 8.59
N GLY A 6 -7.67 14.07 8.20
CA GLY A 6 -7.47 14.56 6.84
C GLY A 6 -6.01 14.88 6.54
N TYR A 7 -5.35 15.58 7.47
CA TYR A 7 -3.94 15.97 7.35
C TYR A 7 -3.30 16.11 8.71
N SER A 8 -2.08 15.61 8.87
CA SER A 8 -1.22 15.83 10.03
C SER A 8 0.18 16.18 9.56
N HIS A 9 0.77 17.19 10.16
CA HIS A 9 2.14 17.62 9.90
C HIS A 9 2.85 17.92 11.21
N LYS A 10 4.09 17.52 11.30
CA LYS A 10 4.96 17.86 12.43
C LYS A 10 5.20 19.38 12.47
N THR A 11 4.67 20.02 13.50
CA THR A 11 4.87 21.46 13.71
C THR A 11 5.98 21.77 14.72
N HIS A 12 6.49 20.75 15.46
CA HIS A 12 7.48 20.90 16.51
C HIS A 12 8.54 19.78 16.48
N ALA A 13 9.61 19.93 17.23
CA ALA A 13 10.76 19.01 17.25
C ALA A 13 10.45 17.55 17.68
N ASN A 14 9.30 17.28 18.28
CA ASN A 14 8.91 15.95 18.68
C ASN A 14 7.98 15.33 17.64
N ALA A 15 8.32 14.11 17.19
CA ALA A 15 7.47 13.35 16.27
C ALA A 15 6.09 13.10 16.91
N PHE A 16 5.03 13.35 16.15
CA PHE A 16 3.69 13.00 16.57
C PHE A 16 3.45 11.51 16.34
N THR A 17 2.99 10.80 17.35
CA THR A 17 2.67 9.38 17.27
C THR A 17 1.17 9.17 17.42
N ILE A 18 0.57 8.47 16.45
CA ILE A 18 -0.82 8.00 16.54
C ILE A 18 -0.78 6.55 17.00
N GLU A 19 -1.24 6.30 18.19
CA GLU A 19 -1.37 4.95 18.73
C GLU A 19 -2.82 4.48 18.62
N LEU A 20 -3.02 3.38 17.88
CA LEU A 20 -4.32 2.75 17.72
C LEU A 20 -4.42 1.59 18.72
N LYS A 21 -5.45 1.63 19.57
CA LYS A 21 -5.68 0.66 20.65
C LYS A 21 -7.08 0.06 20.56
N GLY A 22 -7.18 -1.21 20.98
CA GLY A 22 -8.45 -1.92 21.03
C GLY A 22 -9.02 -2.28 19.66
N GLU A 23 -10.31 -2.56 19.61
CA GLU A 23 -11.03 -2.91 18.39
C GLU A 23 -11.74 -1.69 17.83
N SER A 24 -11.54 -1.45 16.52
CA SER A 24 -12.17 -0.34 15.83
C SER A 24 -12.69 -0.80 14.47
N LEU A 25 -13.92 -0.42 14.14
CA LEU A 25 -14.54 -0.66 12.84
C LEU A 25 -14.58 0.64 12.05
N PHE A 26 -14.03 0.60 10.86
CA PHE A 26 -14.08 1.69 9.90
C PHE A 26 -14.98 1.29 8.74
N HIS A 27 -16.17 1.84 8.69
CA HIS A 27 -17.14 1.59 7.63
C HIS A 27 -17.54 2.93 7.01
N ALA A 28 -16.98 3.25 5.85
CA ALA A 28 -17.28 4.47 5.14
C ALA A 28 -16.93 4.36 3.65
N SER A 29 -17.68 5.06 2.80
CA SER A 29 -17.28 5.36 1.43
C SER A 29 -16.73 6.79 1.39
N ILE A 30 -15.50 6.96 0.91
CA ILE A 30 -14.81 8.26 0.88
C ILE A 30 -14.49 8.62 -0.56
N THR A 31 -15.00 9.76 -1.02
CA THR A 31 -14.75 10.28 -2.36
C THR A 31 -14.18 11.70 -2.29
N GLY A 32 -13.18 11.98 -3.12
CA GLY A 32 -12.55 13.30 -3.19
C GLY A 32 -11.65 13.45 -4.40
N GLN A 33 -10.94 14.58 -4.50
CA GLN A 33 -10.16 14.89 -5.69
C GLN A 33 -8.69 14.48 -5.61
N SER A 34 -7.99 14.72 -4.51
CA SER A 34 -6.53 14.68 -4.50
C SER A 34 -5.95 13.56 -3.64
N VAL A 35 -5.99 13.64 -2.32
CA VAL A 35 -5.36 12.66 -1.43
C VAL A 35 -6.42 12.05 -0.54
N ILE A 36 -6.63 10.74 -0.71
CA ILE A 36 -7.67 9.99 -0.01
C ILE A 36 -7.03 8.82 0.72
N GLY A 37 -7.30 8.72 2.00
CA GLY A 37 -7.01 7.55 2.81
C GLY A 37 -8.24 7.08 3.55
N GLY A 38 -8.41 5.78 3.71
CA GLY A 38 -9.53 5.25 4.47
C GLY A 38 -9.52 5.73 5.92
N ILE A 39 -8.35 5.83 6.54
CA ILE A 39 -8.18 6.37 7.89
C ILE A 39 -7.49 7.74 7.84
N PHE A 40 -6.35 7.81 7.18
CA PHE A 40 -5.50 9.00 7.12
C PHE A 40 -5.42 9.54 5.70
N GLY A 41 -5.73 10.80 5.49
CA GLY A 41 -5.55 11.44 4.19
C GLY A 41 -4.07 11.60 3.87
N SER A 42 -3.36 12.46 4.60
CA SER A 42 -1.93 12.66 4.48
C SER A 42 -1.30 12.85 5.85
N LEU A 43 -0.24 12.10 6.12
CA LEU A 43 0.56 12.21 7.32
C LEU A 43 2.00 12.58 6.94
N ASP A 44 2.49 13.65 7.51
CA ASP A 44 3.85 14.12 7.36
C ASP A 44 4.56 14.06 8.71
N ASP A 45 5.66 13.33 8.76
CA ASP A 45 6.48 13.06 9.95
C ASP A 45 5.68 12.55 11.17
N THR A 46 4.61 11.81 10.91
CA THR A 46 3.71 11.26 11.91
C THR A 46 3.82 9.74 11.94
N GLN A 47 4.20 9.17 13.07
CA GLN A 47 4.32 7.72 13.23
C GLN A 47 2.97 7.10 13.57
N ILE A 48 2.66 5.98 12.92
CA ILE A 48 1.51 5.14 13.23
C ILE A 48 2.02 3.92 14.01
N GLN A 49 1.40 3.63 15.14
CA GLN A 49 1.71 2.46 15.96
C GLN A 49 0.44 1.67 16.25
N PHE A 50 0.50 0.36 16.02
CA PHE A 50 -0.52 -0.59 16.44
C PHE A 50 -0.04 -1.31 17.69
N THR A 51 -0.89 -1.40 18.70
CA THR A 51 -0.58 -2.27 19.85
C THR A 51 -0.91 -3.73 19.52
N PRO A 52 -0.27 -4.72 20.15
CA PRO A 52 -0.56 -6.13 19.90
C PRO A 52 -2.02 -6.55 20.12
N ALA A 53 -2.74 -5.80 20.97
CA ALA A 53 -4.17 -6.03 21.23
C ALA A 53 -5.10 -5.28 20.27
N SER A 54 -4.56 -4.49 19.35
CA SER A 54 -5.36 -3.74 18.39
C SER A 54 -5.97 -4.63 17.33
N ARG A 55 -7.19 -4.30 16.93
CA ARG A 55 -7.87 -4.84 15.75
C ARG A 55 -8.54 -3.69 15.03
N LEU A 56 -8.14 -3.47 13.81
CA LEU A 56 -8.67 -2.41 12.98
C LEU A 56 -9.35 -3.02 11.75
N TYR A 57 -10.65 -2.99 11.76
CA TYR A 57 -11.46 -3.51 10.66
C TYR A 57 -11.74 -2.40 9.66
N MET A 58 -11.15 -2.52 8.48
CA MET A 58 -11.37 -1.64 7.34
C MET A 58 -12.48 -2.22 6.46
N ASP A 59 -13.72 -1.91 6.81
CA ASP A 59 -14.91 -2.37 6.10
C ASP A 59 -15.44 -1.31 5.12
N ASN A 60 -14.55 -0.54 4.53
CA ASN A 60 -14.89 0.43 3.52
C ASN A 60 -15.44 -0.26 2.27
N GLU A 61 -16.53 0.25 1.73
CA GLU A 61 -17.06 -0.22 0.45
C GLU A 61 -16.25 0.32 -0.73
N SER A 62 -15.92 1.61 -0.68
CA SER A 62 -15.13 2.25 -1.73
C SER A 62 -14.32 3.44 -1.23
N LEU A 63 -13.14 3.61 -1.83
CA LEU A 63 -12.31 4.80 -1.69
C LEU A 63 -12.00 5.33 -3.09
N GLU A 64 -12.33 6.58 -3.35
CA GLU A 64 -12.16 7.17 -4.68
C GLU A 64 -11.46 8.54 -4.62
N ALA A 65 -10.29 8.62 -5.26
CA ALA A 65 -9.58 9.86 -5.52
C ALA A 65 -9.62 10.16 -7.03
N SER A 66 -10.49 11.04 -7.48
CA SER A 66 -10.76 11.25 -8.92
C SER A 66 -9.53 11.65 -9.75
N SER A 67 -8.55 12.30 -9.16
CA SER A 67 -7.32 12.72 -9.85
C SER A 67 -6.04 12.50 -9.04
N GLY A 68 -6.11 11.79 -7.92
CA GLY A 68 -5.04 11.83 -6.96
C GLY A 68 -4.63 10.47 -6.38
N ILE A 69 -4.11 10.53 -5.18
CA ILE A 69 -3.44 9.48 -4.44
C ILE A 69 -4.45 8.78 -3.54
N CYS A 70 -4.47 7.45 -3.54
CA CYS A 70 -5.41 6.69 -2.73
C CYS A 70 -4.78 5.47 -2.05
N GLY A 71 -5.18 5.20 -0.80
CA GLY A 71 -4.81 3.99 -0.05
C GLY A 71 -5.77 3.73 1.11
N THR A 72 -5.94 2.47 1.53
CA THR A 72 -6.89 2.13 2.61
C THR A 72 -6.45 2.67 3.97
N LEU A 73 -5.19 2.54 4.32
CA LEU A 73 -4.66 3.10 5.56
C LEU A 73 -4.41 4.59 5.40
N ALA A 74 -3.61 4.96 4.41
CA ALA A 74 -3.24 6.34 4.16
C ALA A 74 -3.17 6.67 2.66
N GLY A 75 -3.61 7.86 2.28
CA GLY A 75 -3.35 8.40 0.95
C GLY A 75 -1.85 8.66 0.78
N ALA A 76 -1.24 9.42 1.68
CA ALA A 76 0.19 9.70 1.66
C ALA A 76 0.81 9.61 3.06
N LEU A 77 2.02 9.06 3.12
CA LEU A 77 2.89 9.05 4.29
C LEU A 77 4.27 9.56 3.89
N SER A 78 4.80 10.49 4.65
CA SER A 78 6.18 10.98 4.47
C SER A 78 6.88 11.14 5.82
N TYR A 79 8.17 10.83 5.84
CA TYR A 79 9.03 11.00 7.00
C TYR A 79 10.25 11.82 6.63
N GLN A 80 10.67 12.73 7.52
CA GLN A 80 11.92 13.51 7.35
C GLN A 80 13.13 12.64 7.62
N GLU A 81 13.05 11.83 8.68
CA GLU A 81 14.11 10.91 9.07
C GLU A 81 13.78 9.48 8.66
N PRO A 82 14.77 8.72 8.14
CA PRO A 82 14.56 7.31 7.82
C PRO A 82 14.37 6.46 9.09
N GLY A 83 13.87 5.25 8.92
CA GLY A 83 13.73 4.25 9.99
C GLY A 83 12.43 4.32 10.77
N LYS A 84 11.49 5.17 10.39
CA LYS A 84 10.13 5.09 10.92
C LYS A 84 9.43 3.88 10.33
N GLU A 85 9.05 2.95 11.17
CA GLU A 85 8.50 1.66 10.80
C GLU A 85 7.01 1.56 11.13
N ILE A 86 6.24 1.02 10.20
CA ILE A 86 4.85 0.61 10.40
C ILE A 86 4.77 -0.89 10.24
N LEU A 87 4.34 -1.57 11.30
CA LEU A 87 4.05 -3.01 11.25
C LEU A 87 2.67 -3.22 10.61
N LEU A 88 2.65 -3.90 9.48
CA LEU A 88 1.43 -4.31 8.78
C LEU A 88 1.16 -5.79 9.07
N ASP A 89 0.33 -6.03 10.05
CA ASP A 89 -0.08 -7.38 10.45
C ASP A 89 -1.54 -7.60 10.02
N PRO A 90 -1.84 -8.63 9.20
CA PRO A 90 -3.21 -8.92 8.76
C PRO A 90 -4.14 -9.39 9.90
N GLU A 91 -3.60 -9.71 11.07
CA GLU A 91 -4.38 -9.98 12.27
C GLU A 91 -4.79 -8.68 12.99
N ILE A 92 -4.04 -7.60 12.79
CA ILE A 92 -4.30 -6.28 13.35
C ILE A 92 -5.06 -5.41 12.35
N LEU A 93 -4.56 -5.30 11.12
CA LEU A 93 -5.19 -4.53 10.05
C LEU A 93 -6.00 -5.48 9.15
N VAL A 94 -7.27 -5.60 9.43
CA VAL A 94 -8.20 -6.48 8.70
C VAL A 94 -8.93 -5.69 7.64
N ILE A 95 -8.63 -5.95 6.38
CA ILE A 95 -9.23 -5.23 5.24
C ILE A 95 -10.30 -6.08 4.57
N ASN A 96 -11.45 -5.47 4.31
CA ASN A 96 -12.54 -6.11 3.56
C ASN A 96 -12.06 -6.53 2.15
N PRO A 97 -12.17 -7.81 1.79
CA PRO A 97 -11.75 -8.28 0.47
C PRO A 97 -12.58 -7.70 -0.70
N ASN A 98 -13.74 -7.15 -0.42
CA ASN A 98 -14.61 -6.54 -1.43
C ASN A 98 -14.36 -5.03 -1.61
N ILE A 99 -13.42 -4.44 -0.87
CA ILE A 99 -13.11 -3.01 -0.99
C ILE A 99 -12.70 -2.66 -2.43
N LYS A 100 -13.20 -1.54 -2.90
CA LYS A 100 -12.88 -0.98 -4.22
C LYS A 100 -12.10 0.32 -4.05
N ILE A 101 -10.86 0.34 -4.53
CA ILE A 101 -10.03 1.54 -4.51
C ILE A 101 -9.94 2.06 -5.94
N LYS A 102 -10.26 3.34 -6.13
CA LYS A 102 -10.10 4.05 -7.39
C LYS A 102 -9.23 5.28 -7.21
N GLY A 103 -8.31 5.51 -8.12
CA GLY A 103 -7.45 6.69 -8.09
C GLY A 103 -6.87 7.05 -9.43
N GLY A 104 -6.41 8.29 -9.54
CA GLY A 104 -5.88 8.86 -10.78
C GLY A 104 -4.36 8.78 -10.91
N ASN A 105 -3.61 8.74 -9.82
CA ASN A 105 -2.14 8.81 -9.84
C ASN A 105 -1.50 7.64 -9.09
N ASN A 106 -1.20 7.83 -7.80
CA ASN A 106 -0.53 6.80 -7.00
C ASN A 106 -1.57 6.05 -6.17
N VAL A 107 -1.87 4.83 -6.56
CA VAL A 107 -2.91 4.03 -5.92
C VAL A 107 -2.28 2.79 -5.31
N GLY A 108 -2.35 2.70 -4.00
CA GLY A 108 -1.89 1.54 -3.24
C GLY A 108 -3.05 0.88 -2.49
N GLY A 109 -3.01 -0.44 -2.35
CA GLY A 109 -3.98 -1.14 -1.52
C GLY A 109 -3.95 -0.66 -0.07
N ILE A 110 -2.79 -0.31 0.44
CA ILE A 110 -2.60 0.19 1.81
C ILE A 110 -2.24 1.69 1.82
N ILE A 111 -1.23 2.09 1.04
CA ILE A 111 -0.69 3.45 1.02
C ILE A 111 -0.56 3.90 -0.43
N GLY A 112 -1.14 5.04 -0.76
CA GLY A 112 -1.03 5.61 -2.10
C GLY A 112 0.41 6.07 -2.40
N LYS A 113 1.02 6.86 -1.50
CA LYS A 113 2.40 7.34 -1.63
C LYS A 113 3.16 7.20 -0.31
N LEU A 114 4.35 6.60 -0.36
CA LEU A 114 5.28 6.44 0.76
C LEU A 114 6.60 7.12 0.45
N TYR A 115 7.07 7.96 1.36
CA TYR A 115 8.38 8.59 1.30
C TYR A 115 9.17 8.33 2.59
N ASN A 116 10.39 7.81 2.45
CA ASN A 116 11.38 7.63 3.52
C ASN A 116 10.87 6.78 4.71
N GLY A 117 9.94 5.87 4.45
CA GLY A 117 9.29 5.02 5.47
C GLY A 117 9.63 3.53 5.33
N THR A 118 9.45 2.80 6.41
CA THR A 118 9.60 1.35 6.44
C THR A 118 8.25 0.68 6.68
N LEU A 119 7.87 -0.24 5.80
CA LEU A 119 6.72 -1.12 5.99
C LEU A 119 7.22 -2.54 6.24
N THR A 120 6.85 -3.11 7.37
CA THR A 120 7.20 -4.48 7.72
C THR A 120 5.94 -5.30 7.95
N GLY A 121 5.86 -6.44 7.27
CA GLY A 121 4.79 -7.39 7.48
C GLY A 121 5.22 -8.58 8.35
N THR A 122 4.33 -9.55 8.43
CA THR A 122 4.52 -10.81 9.17
C THR A 122 4.79 -12.00 8.24
N TYR A 123 4.81 -11.76 6.92
CA TYR A 123 5.04 -12.81 5.94
C TYR A 123 6.44 -13.42 6.07
N THR A 124 6.50 -14.73 6.12
CA THR A 124 7.74 -15.50 6.08
C THR A 124 7.65 -16.44 4.88
N PRO A 125 8.44 -16.22 3.83
CA PRO A 125 8.47 -17.15 2.71
C PRO A 125 9.06 -18.47 3.16
N GLU A 126 8.32 -19.57 2.93
CA GLU A 126 8.81 -20.91 3.16
C GLU A 126 9.32 -21.47 1.83
N PHE A 127 10.62 -21.72 1.75
CA PHE A 127 11.25 -22.35 0.59
C PHE A 127 11.54 -23.81 0.93
N SER A 128 10.99 -24.72 0.12
CA SER A 128 11.44 -26.11 0.11
C SER A 128 12.45 -26.27 -1.02
N THR A 129 13.59 -26.89 -0.71
CA THR A 129 14.68 -27.15 -1.68
C THR A 129 14.27 -28.13 -2.79
N THR A 130 13.14 -28.80 -2.66
CA THR A 130 12.69 -29.84 -3.61
C THR A 130 11.40 -29.50 -4.35
N ASN A 131 10.55 -28.69 -3.77
CA ASN A 131 9.32 -28.19 -4.42
C ASN A 131 8.89 -26.90 -3.72
N VAL A 132 8.53 -25.88 -4.48
CA VAL A 132 7.89 -24.70 -3.91
C VAL A 132 6.46 -25.09 -3.48
N ILE A 133 6.38 -25.77 -2.34
CA ILE A 133 5.09 -26.06 -1.73
C ILE A 133 4.82 -24.89 -0.78
N VAL A 134 4.03 -23.95 -1.23
CA VAL A 134 3.36 -23.02 -0.31
C VAL A 134 2.31 -23.85 0.43
N SER A 135 2.73 -24.54 1.48
CA SER A 135 1.87 -25.45 2.25
C SER A 135 0.73 -24.71 2.96
N LYS A 136 0.88 -23.42 3.17
CA LYS A 136 -0.14 -22.55 3.72
C LYS A 136 -0.04 -21.17 3.09
N ILE A 137 -1.05 -20.76 2.34
CA ILE A 137 -1.15 -19.40 1.82
C ILE A 137 -1.33 -18.47 3.02
N PRO A 138 -0.40 -17.56 3.28
CA PRO A 138 -0.53 -16.62 4.39
C PRO A 138 -1.72 -15.69 4.16
N ARG A 139 -2.27 -15.15 5.24
CA ARG A 139 -3.32 -14.14 5.13
C ARG A 139 -2.74 -12.88 4.47
N PRO A 140 -3.34 -12.40 3.37
CA PRO A 140 -2.84 -11.22 2.69
C PRO A 140 -3.11 -9.95 3.51
N ILE A 141 -2.18 -8.99 3.46
CA ILE A 141 -2.37 -7.67 4.06
C ILE A 141 -3.43 -6.89 3.28
N PHE A 142 -3.44 -7.03 1.96
CA PHE A 142 -4.47 -6.43 1.11
C PHE A 142 -5.07 -7.47 0.15
N PRO A 143 -6.33 -7.84 0.34
CA PRO A 143 -7.03 -8.80 -0.51
C PRO A 143 -7.99 -8.15 -1.53
N GLY A 144 -8.07 -6.82 -1.59
CA GLY A 144 -9.15 -6.09 -2.27
C GLY A 144 -8.91 -5.79 -3.74
N ASN A 145 -9.75 -4.93 -4.29
CA ASN A 145 -9.76 -4.55 -5.70
C ASN A 145 -9.21 -3.13 -5.90
N ILE A 146 -8.29 -2.96 -6.83
CA ILE A 146 -7.73 -1.67 -7.22
C ILE A 146 -8.06 -1.42 -8.67
N ASN A 147 -8.70 -0.27 -8.95
CA ASN A 147 -9.05 0.14 -10.29
C ASN A 147 -8.55 1.58 -10.56
N SER A 148 -7.79 1.77 -11.62
CA SER A 148 -7.34 3.08 -12.09
C SER A 148 -7.60 3.20 -13.59
N GLU A 149 -8.86 3.39 -13.94
CA GLU A 149 -9.32 3.48 -15.35
C GLU A 149 -8.96 4.78 -16.05
N LYS A 150 -8.72 5.85 -15.29
CA LYS A 150 -8.46 7.18 -15.85
C LYS A 150 -7.03 7.62 -15.55
N PRO A 151 -6.10 7.52 -16.49
CA PRO A 151 -4.87 8.28 -16.42
C PRO A 151 -5.26 9.76 -16.57
N TYR A 152 -5.12 10.52 -15.51
CA TYR A 152 -5.50 11.95 -15.54
C TYR A 152 -4.48 12.80 -16.30
N ARG A 153 -3.32 12.26 -16.64
CA ARG A 153 -2.30 12.81 -17.56
C ARG A 153 -1.45 11.66 -18.09
N GLU A 154 -0.81 11.88 -19.21
CA GLU A 154 0.06 10.93 -19.92
C GLU A 154 1.27 10.40 -19.10
N ASN A 155 1.48 10.88 -17.88
CA ASN A 155 2.59 10.49 -17.02
C ASN A 155 2.09 9.76 -15.78
N ALA A 156 2.05 8.42 -15.91
CA ALA A 156 2.27 7.45 -14.86
C ALA A 156 1.34 7.46 -13.64
N ALA A 157 0.16 6.89 -13.77
CA ALA A 157 -0.47 6.31 -12.60
C ALA A 157 0.36 5.12 -12.12
N SER A 158 0.87 5.17 -10.89
CA SER A 158 1.59 4.07 -10.27
C SER A 158 0.64 3.30 -9.37
N ILE A 159 0.43 2.02 -9.67
CA ILE A 159 -0.57 1.20 -8.99
C ILE A 159 0.12 0.00 -8.38
N GLY A 160 0.02 -0.14 -7.07
CA GLY A 160 0.60 -1.25 -6.34
C GLY A 160 -0.40 -1.92 -5.41
N GLY A 161 -0.30 -3.22 -5.23
CA GLY A 161 -1.14 -3.96 -4.30
C GLY A 161 -0.97 -3.52 -2.84
N ILE A 162 0.17 -2.93 -2.49
CA ILE A 162 0.41 -2.34 -1.18
C ILE A 162 0.68 -0.84 -1.29
N VAL A 163 1.66 -0.44 -2.11
CA VAL A 163 2.07 0.97 -2.26
C VAL A 163 2.00 1.40 -3.72
N GLY A 164 1.32 2.49 -4.02
CA GLY A 164 1.29 3.05 -5.38
C GLY A 164 2.67 3.56 -5.80
N TYR A 165 3.24 4.46 -5.02
CA TYR A 165 4.56 5.06 -5.24
C TYR A 165 5.38 5.01 -3.95
N ALA A 166 6.58 4.43 -4.01
CA ALA A 166 7.53 4.40 -2.90
C ALA A 166 8.84 5.09 -3.30
N ASP A 167 9.34 5.96 -2.44
CA ASP A 167 10.62 6.65 -2.63
C ASP A 167 11.43 6.61 -1.33
N LYS A 168 12.73 6.29 -1.43
CA LYS A 168 13.68 6.16 -0.31
C LYS A 168 13.14 5.29 0.84
N SER A 169 12.41 4.25 0.50
CA SER A 169 11.62 3.47 1.46
C SER A 169 12.10 2.02 1.54
N THR A 170 11.64 1.31 2.56
CA THR A 170 11.91 -0.11 2.73
C THR A 170 10.61 -0.87 2.92
N LEU A 171 10.41 -1.93 2.13
CA LEU A 171 9.28 -2.84 2.24
C LEU A 171 9.79 -4.26 2.47
N ARG A 172 9.35 -4.90 3.55
CA ARG A 172 9.81 -6.25 3.87
C ARG A 172 8.72 -7.11 4.50
N ARG A 173 8.79 -8.42 4.20
CA ARG A 173 7.90 -9.43 4.78
C ARG A 173 6.42 -9.15 4.56
N LEU A 174 6.08 -8.67 3.37
CA LEU A 174 4.73 -8.30 2.98
C LEU A 174 4.14 -9.34 2.03
N PHE A 175 2.89 -9.71 2.26
CA PHE A 175 2.13 -10.57 1.36
C PHE A 175 0.79 -9.93 1.00
N THR A 176 0.45 -9.96 -0.28
CA THR A 176 -0.79 -9.36 -0.79
C THR A 176 -1.45 -10.23 -1.84
N GLN A 177 -2.78 -10.12 -1.93
CA GLN A 177 -3.57 -10.85 -2.93
C GLN A 177 -4.58 -9.90 -3.60
N PRO A 178 -4.11 -8.89 -4.33
CA PRO A 178 -4.97 -7.90 -4.95
C PRO A 178 -5.52 -8.38 -6.30
N SER A 179 -6.69 -7.87 -6.68
CA SER A 179 -7.10 -7.78 -8.07
C SER A 179 -6.81 -6.36 -8.57
N ILE A 180 -5.91 -6.21 -9.53
CA ILE A 180 -5.46 -4.90 -10.00
C ILE A 180 -5.85 -4.69 -11.46
N TYR A 181 -6.51 -3.55 -11.69
CA TYR A 181 -6.81 -3.04 -13.01
C TYR A 181 -6.21 -1.64 -13.16
N GLY A 182 -5.32 -1.44 -14.13
CA GLY A 182 -4.63 -0.16 -14.31
C GLY A 182 -4.10 0.06 -15.71
N ARG A 183 -3.87 1.31 -16.07
CA ARG A 183 -3.45 1.73 -17.42
C ARG A 183 -2.00 2.15 -17.56
N SER A 184 -1.22 2.18 -16.48
CA SER A 184 0.16 2.67 -16.55
C SER A 184 1.12 1.68 -15.90
N THR A 185 1.73 2.03 -14.79
CA THR A 185 2.71 1.21 -14.09
C THR A 185 2.01 0.38 -13.02
N VAL A 186 2.00 -0.94 -13.16
CA VAL A 186 1.25 -1.85 -12.28
C VAL A 186 2.21 -2.86 -11.66
N GLY A 187 2.25 -2.91 -10.34
CA GLY A 187 3.02 -3.90 -9.59
C GLY A 187 2.17 -4.57 -8.51
N GLY A 188 2.44 -5.85 -8.24
CA GLY A 188 1.72 -6.58 -7.20
C GLY A 188 1.96 -6.06 -5.79
N ILE A 189 3.14 -5.52 -5.52
CA ILE A 189 3.47 -4.85 -4.25
C ILE A 189 3.55 -3.33 -4.45
N ILE A 190 4.39 -2.87 -5.39
CA ILE A 190 4.66 -1.45 -5.63
C ILE A 190 4.45 -1.13 -7.10
N GLY A 191 3.70 -0.07 -7.39
CA GLY A 191 3.57 0.45 -8.75
C GLY A 191 4.90 1.02 -9.25
N TYR A 192 5.43 2.02 -8.57
CA TYR A 192 6.71 2.65 -8.88
C TYR A 192 7.60 2.73 -7.64
N ALA A 193 8.82 2.25 -7.76
CA ALA A 193 9.85 2.29 -6.73
C ALA A 193 11.03 3.19 -7.15
N SER A 194 11.40 4.14 -6.29
CA SER A 194 12.57 4.99 -6.42
C SER A 194 13.43 4.83 -5.17
N ASP A 195 14.72 4.53 -5.32
CA ASP A 195 15.65 4.34 -4.18
C ASP A 195 15.07 3.47 -3.05
N THR A 196 14.31 2.44 -3.40
CA THR A 196 13.50 1.65 -2.47
C THR A 196 14.03 0.22 -2.35
N GLN A 197 14.11 -0.28 -1.14
CA GLN A 197 14.51 -1.66 -0.84
C GLN A 197 13.27 -2.54 -0.63
N ILE A 198 13.28 -3.73 -1.24
CA ILE A 198 12.18 -4.69 -1.13
C ILE A 198 12.78 -6.07 -0.84
N SER A 199 12.34 -6.71 0.25
CA SER A 199 12.78 -8.05 0.61
C SER A 199 11.65 -8.91 1.17
N ASP A 200 11.75 -10.21 0.97
CA ASP A 200 10.84 -11.22 1.54
C ASP A 200 9.35 -10.94 1.29
N CYS A 201 9.04 -10.38 0.13
CA CYS A 201 7.68 -10.02 -0.23
C CYS A 201 7.08 -11.04 -1.20
N GLY A 202 5.78 -11.30 -1.04
CA GLY A 202 5.03 -12.23 -1.88
C GLY A 202 3.75 -11.63 -2.42
N VAL A 203 3.37 -12.09 -3.61
CA VAL A 203 2.14 -11.71 -4.28
C VAL A 203 1.44 -12.97 -4.77
N LYS A 204 0.16 -13.09 -4.48
CA LYS A 204 -0.73 -13.97 -5.20
C LYS A 204 -1.83 -13.11 -5.80
N THR A 205 -1.91 -13.05 -7.10
CA THR A 205 -2.92 -12.24 -7.77
C THR A 205 -3.82 -13.12 -8.63
N GLU A 206 -5.11 -12.82 -8.61
CA GLU A 206 -6.08 -13.52 -9.46
C GLU A 206 -6.21 -12.84 -10.81
N THR A 207 -5.98 -11.53 -10.86
CA THR A 207 -6.09 -10.75 -12.09
C THR A 207 -5.14 -9.55 -12.08
N PHE A 208 -4.20 -9.56 -13.01
CA PHE A 208 -3.57 -8.33 -13.51
C PHE A 208 -4.22 -8.00 -14.84
N ASN A 209 -5.08 -7.00 -14.88
CA ASN A 209 -5.65 -6.54 -16.13
C ASN A 209 -5.16 -5.12 -16.42
N ASN A 210 -4.59 -4.95 -17.58
CA ASN A 210 -4.03 -3.67 -18.03
C ASN A 210 -5.02 -2.82 -18.85
N GLY A 211 -6.30 -3.15 -18.82
CA GLY A 211 -7.36 -2.40 -19.52
C GLY A 211 -7.00 -1.96 -20.94
N ASN A 212 -7.60 -2.56 -21.93
CA ASN A 212 -7.52 -2.15 -23.34
C ASN A 212 -6.11 -1.84 -23.89
N ASN A 213 -5.11 -2.69 -23.61
CA ASN A 213 -3.75 -2.61 -24.20
C ASN A 213 -2.95 -1.33 -23.88
N SER A 214 -3.24 -0.62 -22.82
CA SER A 214 -2.58 0.66 -22.50
C SER A 214 -1.62 0.64 -21.32
N ALA A 215 -1.46 -0.47 -20.60
CA ALA A 215 -0.44 -0.52 -19.56
C ALA A 215 0.95 -0.58 -20.20
N ILE A 216 1.81 0.32 -19.75
CA ILE A 216 3.15 0.46 -20.28
C ILE A 216 4.09 -0.51 -19.58
N MET A 217 3.89 -0.73 -18.27
CA MET A 217 4.76 -1.57 -17.44
C MET A 217 3.95 -2.37 -16.41
N VAL A 218 4.11 -3.69 -16.44
CA VAL A 218 3.46 -4.60 -15.48
C VAL A 218 4.49 -5.54 -14.91
N GLY A 219 4.63 -5.56 -13.60
CA GLY A 219 5.54 -6.46 -12.88
C GLY A 219 4.84 -7.22 -11.75
N GLY A 220 5.23 -8.48 -11.54
CA GLY A 220 4.64 -9.29 -10.46
C GLY A 220 4.82 -8.68 -9.07
N ILE A 221 5.96 -8.05 -8.80
CA ILE A 221 6.24 -7.36 -7.54
C ILE A 221 6.29 -5.85 -7.74
N ILE A 222 7.11 -5.36 -8.67
CA ILE A 222 7.32 -3.94 -8.97
C ILE A 222 6.91 -3.69 -10.41
N GLY A 223 6.08 -2.68 -10.66
CA GLY A 223 5.73 -2.25 -12.01
C GLY A 223 6.90 -1.54 -12.69
N GLN A 224 7.52 -0.57 -12.01
CA GLN A 224 8.71 0.15 -12.48
C GLN A 224 9.64 0.47 -11.32
N ALA A 225 10.93 0.36 -11.53
CA ALA A 225 11.96 0.80 -10.59
C ALA A 225 12.89 1.81 -11.25
N SER A 226 13.39 2.76 -10.47
CA SER A 226 14.39 3.74 -10.88
C SER A 226 15.45 3.93 -9.80
N CYS A 227 16.57 4.48 -10.19
CA CYS A 227 17.72 4.76 -9.34
C CYS A 227 18.26 3.49 -8.63
N SER A 228 18.59 3.59 -7.34
CA SER A 228 19.20 2.52 -6.57
C SER A 228 18.20 1.52 -5.97
N SER A 229 17.00 1.40 -6.54
CA SER A 229 16.00 0.43 -6.05
C SER A 229 16.56 -1.00 -6.07
N HIS A 230 16.43 -1.70 -4.96
CA HIS A 230 16.99 -3.02 -4.75
C HIS A 230 15.90 -4.03 -4.38
N LEU A 231 15.89 -5.15 -5.09
CA LEU A 231 15.01 -6.28 -4.81
C LEU A 231 15.86 -7.48 -4.37
N SER A 232 15.65 -7.97 -3.17
CA SER A 232 16.31 -9.16 -2.65
C SER A 232 15.33 -10.29 -2.42
N PHE A 233 15.76 -11.48 -2.81
CA PHE A 233 15.06 -12.72 -2.53
C PHE A 233 15.89 -13.53 -1.54
N PRO A 234 15.27 -14.21 -0.59
CA PRO A 234 16.00 -15.17 0.25
C PRO A 234 16.58 -16.28 -0.63
N ILE A 235 17.81 -16.65 -0.36
CA ILE A 235 18.55 -17.74 -0.98
C ILE A 235 18.27 -19.05 -0.25
#